data_94aec518ecd38da247226db9763fe9f5
#
_entry.id   94aec518ecd38da247226db9763fe9f5
#
_cell.length_a   1.000
_cell.length_b   1.000
_cell.length_c   1.000
_cell.angle_alpha   90.00
_cell.angle_beta   90.00
_cell.angle_gamma   90.00
#
_symmetry.space_group_name_H-M   'P 1'
#
loop_
_entity.id
_entity.type
_entity.pdbx_description
1 polymer ?
#
loop_
_entity_poly.entity_id
_entity_poly.type
_entity_poly.pdbx_seq_one_letter_code
_entity_poly.pdbx_strand_id
1 'polypeptide(L)'
;MNDVENLKPADKFVSVDGLKLRYIEAGSGPSVLFLHGASLGSSADVFLRNLGPFAKAGFRAVAFDYPGFGLSDVPTKQSTAQQRNSIPKFIDAAGLAKTALIAHSRSGGFAVQLALEDPSRYSHVIILGTGSLLPPQTQEQVGKYEAVQARVDREMAQKEPTVDDARKLLQADTFNHSLISDEDVALRHRSMIGRNFKAHQDRQNQEAPAAGGASQAKPLWQRLTELKMPLLIIFGREDRAHAGERAELLKNTHPELKIHIVNGCKHMVHWDAFDDLMRHGVPFLQS
;
A
#
# COMPACT_ATOMS: atom_id res chain seq x y z
N MET A 1 -32.60 -5.39 -8.45
CA MET A 1 -31.26 -5.55 -7.85
C MET A 1 -30.33 -5.84 -9.01
N ASN A 2 -29.57 -4.86 -9.42
CA ASN A 2 -28.86 -4.89 -10.69
C ASN A 2 -27.50 -5.57 -10.53
N ASP A 3 -27.18 -6.48 -11.44
CA ASP A 3 -25.99 -7.32 -11.55
C ASP A 3 -24.64 -6.57 -11.75
N VAL A 4 -24.40 -5.48 -11.04
CA VAL A 4 -23.12 -4.74 -11.06
C VAL A 4 -22.17 -5.19 -9.95
N GLU A 5 -22.55 -6.22 -9.17
CA GLU A 5 -21.86 -6.58 -7.92
C GLU A 5 -20.58 -7.41 -8.08
N ASN A 6 -20.25 -7.94 -9.29
CA ASN A 6 -19.12 -8.88 -9.41
C ASN A 6 -18.34 -8.83 -10.73
N LEU A 7 -18.36 -7.74 -11.48
CA LEU A 7 -17.48 -7.63 -12.63
C LEU A 7 -16.07 -7.20 -12.16
N LYS A 8 -15.15 -8.15 -12.08
CA LYS A 8 -13.73 -7.87 -11.92
C LYS A 8 -13.30 -6.88 -13.02
N PRO A 9 -12.73 -5.72 -12.66
CA PRO A 9 -12.24 -4.77 -13.65
C PRO A 9 -11.24 -5.44 -14.61
N ALA A 10 -11.36 -5.11 -15.90
CA ALA A 10 -10.41 -5.60 -16.90
C ALA A 10 -9.00 -5.08 -16.64
N ASP A 11 -8.00 -5.92 -16.90
CA ASP A 11 -6.60 -5.49 -16.91
C ASP A 11 -6.36 -4.48 -18.02
N LYS A 12 -5.86 -3.31 -17.67
CA LYS A 12 -5.43 -2.26 -18.58
C LYS A 12 -3.93 -2.06 -18.45
N PHE A 13 -3.33 -1.49 -19.48
CA PHE A 13 -1.88 -1.28 -19.51
C PHE A 13 -1.55 0.09 -20.06
N VAL A 14 -0.48 0.69 -19.54
CA VAL A 14 0.08 1.96 -20.00
C VAL A 14 1.60 1.86 -20.02
N SER A 15 2.25 2.57 -20.94
CA SER A 15 3.72 2.62 -21.02
C SER A 15 4.26 3.74 -20.15
N VAL A 16 5.22 3.40 -19.28
CA VAL A 16 5.95 4.34 -18.41
C VAL A 16 7.45 4.00 -18.51
N ASP A 17 8.25 4.92 -18.98
CA ASP A 17 9.71 4.73 -19.18
C ASP A 17 10.04 3.45 -19.98
N GLY A 18 9.22 3.09 -20.97
CA GLY A 18 9.39 1.89 -21.76
C GLY A 18 8.91 0.60 -21.11
N LEU A 19 8.41 0.64 -19.87
CA LEU A 19 7.80 -0.49 -19.18
C LEU A 19 6.29 -0.47 -19.35
N LYS A 20 5.70 -1.63 -19.59
CA LYS A 20 4.26 -1.83 -19.64
C LYS A 20 3.75 -2.04 -18.21
N LEU A 21 3.05 -1.05 -17.66
CA LEU A 21 2.48 -1.12 -16.31
C LEU A 21 1.01 -1.50 -16.38
N ARG A 22 0.64 -2.52 -15.60
CA ARG A 22 -0.76 -2.98 -15.48
C ARG A 22 -1.48 -2.13 -14.47
N TYR A 23 -2.75 -1.82 -14.75
CA TYR A 23 -3.68 -1.22 -13.80
C TYR A 23 -5.11 -1.73 -13.99
N ILE A 24 -5.91 -1.53 -12.98
CA ILE A 24 -7.35 -1.77 -12.96
C ILE A 24 -8.05 -0.51 -12.49
N GLU A 25 -9.25 -0.26 -13.02
CA GLU A 25 -10.02 0.91 -12.63
C GLU A 25 -11.52 0.67 -12.67
N ALA A 26 -12.26 1.45 -11.91
CA ALA A 26 -13.72 1.49 -11.91
C ALA A 26 -14.21 2.93 -11.73
N GLY A 27 -15.37 3.23 -12.33
CA GLY A 27 -16.04 4.52 -12.19
C GLY A 27 -15.45 5.64 -13.05
N SER A 28 -15.91 6.84 -12.77
CA SER A 28 -15.51 8.10 -13.42
C SER A 28 -15.61 9.23 -12.40
N GLY A 29 -15.03 10.39 -12.71
CA GLY A 29 -15.00 11.55 -11.81
C GLY A 29 -13.62 11.85 -11.28
N PRO A 30 -13.47 12.53 -10.13
CA PRO A 30 -12.19 12.83 -9.53
C PRO A 30 -11.36 11.55 -9.28
N SER A 31 -10.08 11.60 -9.61
CA SER A 31 -9.20 10.42 -9.56
C SER A 31 -8.77 10.08 -8.13
N VAL A 32 -8.87 8.80 -7.77
CA VAL A 32 -8.33 8.22 -6.54
C VAL A 32 -7.41 7.07 -6.93
N LEU A 33 -6.12 7.19 -6.63
CA LEU A 33 -5.09 6.19 -6.95
C LEU A 33 -4.74 5.38 -5.71
N PHE A 34 -4.99 4.08 -5.78
CA PHE A 34 -4.64 3.10 -4.75
C PHE A 34 -3.24 2.56 -5.00
N LEU A 35 -2.41 2.60 -3.97
CA LEU A 35 -1.01 2.24 -3.99
C LEU A 35 -0.76 1.04 -3.05
N HIS A 36 -0.40 -0.11 -3.61
CA HIS A 36 -0.19 -1.34 -2.85
C HIS A 36 1.14 -1.35 -2.06
N GLY A 37 1.25 -2.27 -1.10
CA GLY A 37 2.46 -2.50 -0.32
C GLY A 37 3.57 -3.18 -1.11
N ALA A 38 4.59 -3.68 -0.41
CA ALA A 38 5.81 -4.23 -1.02
C ALA A 38 6.10 -5.69 -0.69
N SER A 39 5.23 -6.36 0.06
CA SER A 39 5.42 -7.78 0.39
C SER A 39 5.30 -8.65 -0.86
N LEU A 40 5.88 -9.85 -0.81
CA LEU A 40 5.81 -10.81 -1.91
C LEU A 40 4.35 -11.07 -2.31
N GLY A 41 4.07 -10.97 -3.60
CA GLY A 41 2.73 -11.12 -4.16
C GLY A 41 1.83 -9.89 -4.03
N SER A 42 2.33 -8.73 -3.57
CA SER A 42 1.57 -7.49 -3.64
C SER A 42 1.28 -7.10 -5.09
N SER A 43 0.08 -6.60 -5.33
CA SER A 43 -0.36 -6.10 -6.65
C SER A 43 -1.59 -5.21 -6.47
N ALA A 44 -2.07 -4.59 -7.54
CA ALA A 44 -3.32 -3.84 -7.56
C ALA A 44 -4.54 -4.69 -7.17
N ASP A 45 -4.46 -6.02 -7.33
CA ASP A 45 -5.56 -6.94 -7.03
C ASP A 45 -6.02 -6.88 -5.56
N VAL A 46 -5.15 -6.46 -4.62
CA VAL A 46 -5.53 -6.31 -3.20
C VAL A 46 -6.64 -5.27 -2.98
N PHE A 47 -6.86 -4.38 -3.96
CA PHE A 47 -7.88 -3.33 -3.91
C PHE A 47 -9.15 -3.65 -4.71
N LEU A 48 -9.29 -4.84 -5.29
CA LEU A 48 -10.47 -5.20 -6.10
C LEU A 48 -11.79 -4.92 -5.39
N ARG A 49 -11.90 -5.25 -4.11
CA ARG A 49 -13.10 -5.00 -3.29
C ARG A 49 -13.33 -3.51 -2.94
N ASN A 50 -12.32 -2.66 -3.12
CA ASN A 50 -12.41 -1.25 -2.81
C ASN A 50 -12.85 -0.41 -4.03
N LEU A 51 -12.44 -0.78 -5.26
CA LEU A 51 -12.65 0.03 -6.46
C LEU A 51 -14.13 0.31 -6.74
N GLY A 52 -14.98 -0.73 -6.71
CA GLY A 52 -16.42 -0.60 -6.96
C GLY A 52 -17.12 0.36 -6.00
N PRO A 53 -16.97 0.23 -4.68
CA PRO A 53 -17.54 1.15 -3.70
C PRO A 53 -17.09 2.60 -3.88
N PHE A 54 -15.79 2.85 -4.16
CA PHE A 54 -15.32 4.21 -4.47
C PHE A 54 -15.88 4.74 -5.79
N ALA A 55 -16.03 3.87 -6.80
CA ALA A 55 -16.71 4.24 -8.05
C ALA A 55 -18.19 4.62 -7.82
N LYS A 56 -18.91 3.88 -6.98
CA LYS A 56 -20.29 4.21 -6.58
C LYS A 56 -20.36 5.53 -5.81
N ALA A 57 -19.30 5.92 -5.11
CA ALA A 57 -19.18 7.20 -4.42
C ALA A 57 -18.82 8.38 -5.34
N GLY A 58 -18.70 8.14 -6.66
CA GLY A 58 -18.47 9.18 -7.67
C GLY A 58 -17.00 9.43 -8.03
N PHE A 59 -16.09 8.50 -7.71
CA PHE A 59 -14.67 8.60 -8.03
C PHE A 59 -14.27 7.73 -9.22
N ARG A 60 -13.23 8.13 -9.94
CA ARG A 60 -12.45 7.24 -10.79
C ARG A 60 -11.41 6.55 -9.90
N ALA A 61 -11.74 5.36 -9.42
CA ALA A 61 -10.89 4.55 -8.55
C ALA A 61 -9.91 3.72 -9.40
N VAL A 62 -8.62 3.93 -9.23
CA VAL A 62 -7.55 3.29 -10.02
C VAL A 62 -6.57 2.62 -9.08
N ALA A 63 -6.11 1.41 -9.43
CA ALA A 63 -4.99 0.74 -8.75
C ALA A 63 -4.03 0.20 -9.79
N PHE A 64 -2.72 0.36 -9.62
CA PHE A 64 -1.72 -0.13 -10.57
C PHE A 64 -0.67 -1.01 -9.90
N ASP A 65 -0.08 -1.89 -10.68
CA ASP A 65 1.07 -2.69 -10.26
C ASP A 65 2.35 -1.89 -10.47
N TYR A 66 3.15 -1.72 -9.43
CA TYR A 66 4.49 -1.14 -9.57
C TYR A 66 5.36 -1.94 -10.55
N PRO A 67 6.39 -1.31 -11.15
CA PRO A 67 7.41 -2.05 -11.87
C PRO A 67 7.96 -3.21 -11.03
N GLY A 68 7.97 -4.42 -11.61
CA GLY A 68 8.42 -5.64 -10.93
C GLY A 68 7.39 -6.29 -9.98
N PHE A 69 6.12 -5.87 -10.05
CA PHE A 69 5.01 -6.47 -9.31
C PHE A 69 3.86 -6.88 -10.22
N GLY A 70 3.04 -7.81 -9.75
CA GLY A 70 1.81 -8.25 -10.41
C GLY A 70 2.00 -8.61 -11.88
N LEU A 71 1.27 -7.94 -12.76
CA LEU A 71 1.36 -8.13 -14.21
C LEU A 71 2.15 -7.02 -14.93
N SER A 72 2.71 -6.06 -14.20
CA SER A 72 3.62 -5.05 -14.76
C SER A 72 4.96 -5.65 -15.17
N ASP A 73 5.65 -5.00 -16.11
CA ASP A 73 6.98 -5.41 -16.52
C ASP A 73 8.00 -5.34 -15.36
N VAL A 74 8.98 -6.22 -15.45
CA VAL A 74 10.10 -6.26 -14.51
C VAL A 74 11.26 -5.48 -15.09
N PRO A 75 11.68 -4.36 -14.47
CA PRO A 75 12.83 -3.59 -14.95
C PRO A 75 14.15 -4.34 -14.74
N THR A 76 15.15 -4.07 -15.57
CA THR A 76 16.48 -4.68 -15.46
C THR A 76 17.17 -4.37 -14.13
N LYS A 77 16.99 -3.15 -13.62
CA LYS A 77 17.43 -2.76 -12.27
C LYS A 77 16.19 -2.37 -11.47
N GLN A 78 16.06 -2.93 -10.28
CA GLN A 78 14.94 -2.67 -9.41
C GLN A 78 15.40 -1.88 -8.20
N SER A 79 14.65 -0.86 -7.82
CA SER A 79 14.90 -0.09 -6.61
C SER A 79 13.60 0.48 -6.04
N THR A 80 13.62 0.73 -4.74
CA THR A 80 12.53 1.43 -4.04
C THR A 80 12.30 2.83 -4.63
N ALA A 81 13.38 3.53 -5.03
CA ALA A 81 13.28 4.83 -5.68
C ALA A 81 12.58 4.75 -7.05
N GLN A 82 12.85 3.71 -7.85
CA GLN A 82 12.17 3.51 -9.13
C GLN A 82 10.66 3.26 -8.93
N GLN A 83 10.27 2.43 -7.95
CA GLN A 83 8.87 2.20 -7.63
C GLN A 83 8.17 3.52 -7.25
N ARG A 84 8.77 4.30 -6.34
CA ARG A 84 8.25 5.60 -5.95
C ARG A 84 8.13 6.55 -7.16
N ASN A 85 9.17 6.66 -7.98
CA ASN A 85 9.22 7.58 -9.13
C ASN A 85 8.29 7.14 -10.27
N SER A 86 7.83 5.88 -10.30
CA SER A 86 6.84 5.42 -11.27
C SER A 86 5.45 5.99 -11.00
N ILE A 87 5.12 6.40 -9.76
CA ILE A 87 3.80 6.91 -9.39
C ILE A 87 3.42 8.18 -10.18
N PRO A 88 4.19 9.28 -10.13
CA PRO A 88 3.84 10.49 -10.88
C PRO A 88 3.82 10.25 -12.40
N LYS A 89 4.71 9.41 -12.91
CA LYS A 89 4.74 9.06 -14.33
C LYS A 89 3.55 8.22 -14.76
N PHE A 90 3.09 7.29 -13.91
CA PHE A 90 1.86 6.54 -14.12
C PHE A 90 0.64 7.47 -14.14
N ILE A 91 0.56 8.42 -13.20
CA ILE A 91 -0.51 9.44 -13.14
C ILE A 91 -0.61 10.18 -14.48
N ASP A 92 0.53 10.63 -15.02
CA ASP A 92 0.57 11.33 -16.30
C ASP A 92 0.15 10.41 -17.47
N ALA A 93 0.72 9.21 -17.55
CA ALA A 93 0.46 8.27 -18.63
C ALA A 93 -0.97 7.71 -18.61
N ALA A 94 -1.59 7.55 -17.44
CA ALA A 94 -2.98 7.11 -17.29
C ALA A 94 -4.00 8.27 -17.41
N GLY A 95 -3.54 9.49 -17.66
CA GLY A 95 -4.40 10.67 -17.79
C GLY A 95 -5.18 10.98 -16.51
N LEU A 96 -4.53 10.82 -15.36
CA LEU A 96 -5.09 11.20 -14.08
C LEU A 96 -4.71 12.67 -13.80
N ALA A 97 -5.72 13.50 -13.55
CA ALA A 97 -5.50 14.89 -13.16
C ALA A 97 -4.97 14.99 -11.71
N LYS A 98 -5.17 16.11 -11.02
CA LYS A 98 -4.85 16.25 -9.62
C LYS A 98 -5.53 15.12 -8.81
N THR A 99 -4.73 14.17 -8.31
CA THR A 99 -5.18 12.85 -7.85
C THR A 99 -5.12 12.72 -6.34
N ALA A 100 -6.12 12.13 -5.72
CA ALA A 100 -6.04 11.67 -4.35
C ALA A 100 -5.24 10.36 -4.28
N LEU A 101 -4.40 10.19 -3.26
CA LEU A 101 -3.64 8.97 -3.03
C LEU A 101 -4.22 8.19 -1.84
N ILE A 102 -4.50 6.90 -2.03
CA ILE A 102 -4.78 5.95 -0.93
C ILE A 102 -3.62 4.95 -0.91
N ALA A 103 -2.77 5.06 0.09
CA ALA A 103 -1.48 4.38 0.10
C ALA A 103 -1.36 3.39 1.27
N HIS A 104 -1.15 2.12 0.94
CA HIS A 104 -1.02 1.03 1.89
C HIS A 104 0.45 0.69 2.16
N SER A 105 0.80 0.45 3.42
CA SER A 105 2.11 -0.08 3.84
C SER A 105 3.27 0.82 3.37
N ARG A 106 4.29 0.28 2.72
CA ARG A 106 5.45 1.04 2.18
C ARG A 106 5.02 2.27 1.36
N SER A 107 3.94 2.13 0.60
CA SER A 107 3.47 3.22 -0.28
C SER A 107 2.99 4.46 0.47
N GLY A 108 2.66 4.36 1.75
CA GLY A 108 2.38 5.53 2.57
C GLY A 108 3.58 6.47 2.68
N GLY A 109 4.80 5.91 2.84
CA GLY A 109 6.02 6.70 2.79
C GLY A 109 6.24 7.36 1.42
N PHE A 110 5.94 6.65 0.32
CA PHE A 110 6.01 7.23 -1.04
C PHE A 110 5.02 8.37 -1.22
N ALA A 111 3.77 8.18 -0.80
CA ALA A 111 2.74 9.19 -0.92
C ALA A 111 3.10 10.49 -0.17
N VAL A 112 3.62 10.37 1.06
CA VAL A 112 4.06 11.53 1.85
C VAL A 112 5.25 12.23 1.19
N GLN A 113 6.27 11.49 0.74
CA GLN A 113 7.43 12.07 0.05
C GLN A 113 7.02 12.84 -1.21
N LEU A 114 6.21 12.22 -2.07
CA LEU A 114 5.74 12.83 -3.31
C LEU A 114 4.87 14.06 -3.05
N ALA A 115 4.00 14.00 -2.05
CA ALA A 115 3.14 15.11 -1.67
C ALA A 115 3.92 16.29 -1.05
N LEU A 116 5.06 16.04 -0.39
CA LEU A 116 5.98 17.07 0.07
C LEU A 116 6.81 17.68 -1.06
N GLU A 117 7.18 16.87 -2.07
CA GLU A 117 7.99 17.31 -3.22
C GLU A 117 7.18 18.16 -4.21
N ASP A 118 5.97 17.72 -4.56
CA ASP A 118 5.08 18.44 -5.47
C ASP A 118 3.63 18.41 -4.98
N PRO A 119 3.26 19.29 -4.04
CA PRO A 119 1.91 19.33 -3.48
C PRO A 119 0.81 19.69 -4.50
N SER A 120 1.16 20.26 -5.65
CA SER A 120 0.19 20.68 -6.66
C SER A 120 -0.50 19.50 -7.35
N ARG A 121 0.16 18.34 -7.40
CA ARG A 121 -0.31 17.13 -8.09
C ARG A 121 -1.33 16.32 -7.30
N TYR A 122 -1.40 16.52 -6.00
CA TYR A 122 -2.19 15.67 -5.10
C TYR A 122 -3.29 16.47 -4.41
N SER A 123 -4.53 15.97 -4.45
CA SER A 123 -5.66 16.62 -3.80
C SER A 123 -5.77 16.25 -2.33
N HIS A 124 -5.61 14.95 -2.01
CA HIS A 124 -5.73 14.37 -0.67
C HIS A 124 -4.76 13.20 -0.54
N VAL A 125 -4.40 12.87 0.70
CA VAL A 125 -3.62 11.67 1.02
C VAL A 125 -4.32 10.87 2.11
N ILE A 126 -4.60 9.59 1.85
CA ILE A 126 -5.07 8.62 2.85
C ILE A 126 -3.98 7.57 3.03
N ILE A 127 -3.55 7.35 4.26
CA ILE A 127 -2.53 6.36 4.62
C ILE A 127 -3.17 5.20 5.35
N LEU A 128 -2.83 3.97 4.93
CA LEU A 128 -3.33 2.73 5.49
C LEU A 128 -2.19 1.84 5.99
N GLY A 129 -2.07 1.64 7.30
CA GLY A 129 -1.16 0.65 7.90
C GLY A 129 0.32 0.84 7.55
N THR A 130 0.87 2.04 7.65
CA THR A 130 2.23 2.37 7.24
C THR A 130 3.17 2.56 8.43
N GLY A 131 3.97 1.56 8.77
CA GLY A 131 4.89 1.58 9.92
C GLY A 131 6.01 2.63 9.83
N SER A 132 6.43 3.03 8.62
CA SER A 132 7.47 4.06 8.40
C SER A 132 7.01 5.49 8.73
N LEU A 133 5.72 5.71 8.90
CA LEU A 133 5.12 6.99 9.29
C LEU A 133 4.72 7.02 10.78
N LEU A 134 5.28 6.13 11.57
CA LEU A 134 5.09 6.06 13.01
C LEU A 134 6.38 6.39 13.76
N PRO A 135 6.30 6.91 15.00
CA PRO A 135 7.45 7.02 15.88
C PRO A 135 8.21 5.69 15.97
N PRO A 136 9.55 5.70 16.20
CA PRO A 136 10.33 4.47 16.26
C PRO A 136 9.82 3.53 17.36
N GLN A 137 10.06 2.23 17.17
CA GLN A 137 9.82 1.24 18.21
C GLN A 137 10.77 1.47 19.39
N THR A 138 10.31 1.18 20.60
CA THR A 138 11.19 1.09 21.76
C THR A 138 12.09 -0.15 21.67
N GLN A 139 13.19 -0.19 22.43
CA GLN A 139 14.07 -1.35 22.45
C GLN A 139 13.35 -2.65 22.84
N GLU A 140 12.37 -2.57 23.75
CA GLU A 140 11.56 -3.71 24.15
C GLU A 140 10.65 -4.20 23.03
N GLN A 141 10.11 -3.31 22.20
CA GLN A 141 9.25 -3.63 21.06
C GLN A 141 10.01 -4.28 19.89
N VAL A 142 11.28 -3.92 19.69
CA VAL A 142 12.13 -4.41 18.57
C VAL A 142 12.42 -5.90 18.68
N GLY A 143 12.74 -6.41 19.89
CA GLY A 143 13.39 -7.70 20.05
C GLY A 143 12.56 -8.94 19.65
N LYS A 144 11.24 -8.88 19.72
CA LYS A 144 10.37 -10.05 19.43
C LYS A 144 9.91 -10.13 17.97
N TYR A 145 9.65 -8.99 17.37
CA TYR A 145 9.05 -8.92 16.03
C TYR A 145 10.07 -9.14 14.91
N GLU A 146 11.23 -8.49 14.99
CA GLU A 146 12.25 -8.56 13.92
C GLU A 146 12.79 -9.98 13.70
N ALA A 147 12.95 -10.76 14.77
CA ALA A 147 13.45 -12.14 14.64
C ALA A 147 12.46 -13.05 13.90
N VAL A 148 11.16 -12.91 14.14
CA VAL A 148 10.11 -13.71 13.49
C VAL A 148 9.97 -13.29 12.04
N GLN A 149 9.87 -11.98 11.77
CA GLN A 149 9.70 -11.45 10.42
C GLN A 149 10.92 -11.78 9.54
N ALA A 150 12.13 -11.57 10.03
CA ALA A 150 13.36 -11.90 9.31
C ALA A 150 13.50 -13.40 9.00
N ARG A 151 12.93 -14.28 9.84
CA ARG A 151 12.87 -15.72 9.55
C ARG A 151 11.90 -16.02 8.44
N VAL A 152 10.67 -15.47 8.51
CA VAL A 152 9.64 -15.65 7.49
C VAL A 152 10.12 -15.12 6.13
N ASP A 153 10.72 -13.94 6.11
CA ASP A 153 11.26 -13.33 4.88
C ASP A 153 12.38 -14.18 4.26
N ARG A 154 13.26 -14.75 5.10
CA ARG A 154 14.32 -15.66 4.61
C ARG A 154 13.76 -16.97 4.07
N GLU A 155 12.79 -17.57 4.74
CA GLU A 155 12.15 -18.81 4.29
C GLU A 155 11.42 -18.59 2.96
N MET A 156 10.71 -17.47 2.83
CA MET A 156 9.99 -17.08 1.61
C MET A 156 10.95 -16.70 0.45
N ALA A 157 12.18 -16.29 0.73
CA ALA A 157 13.16 -15.94 -0.30
C ALA A 157 13.88 -17.16 -0.91
N GLN A 158 13.85 -18.33 -0.25
CA GLN A 158 14.63 -19.49 -0.66
C GLN A 158 13.94 -20.40 -1.67
N LYS A 159 12.61 -20.46 -1.65
CA LYS A 159 11.83 -21.38 -2.48
C LYS A 159 10.58 -20.66 -3.00
N GLU A 160 10.24 -20.96 -4.25
CA GLU A 160 9.00 -20.45 -4.85
C GLU A 160 7.79 -20.86 -4.01
N PRO A 161 6.95 -19.88 -3.57
CA PRO A 161 5.86 -20.14 -2.64
C PRO A 161 4.75 -20.98 -3.24
N THR A 162 4.08 -21.73 -2.37
CA THR A 162 2.87 -22.50 -2.69
C THR A 162 1.60 -21.67 -2.51
N VAL A 163 0.45 -22.22 -2.94
CA VAL A 163 -0.88 -21.64 -2.68
C VAL A 163 -1.15 -21.53 -1.18
N ASP A 164 -0.68 -22.52 -0.38
CA ASP A 164 -0.82 -22.49 1.08
C ASP A 164 0.01 -21.38 1.71
N ASP A 165 1.21 -21.11 1.20
CA ASP A 165 2.04 -19.99 1.64
C ASP A 165 1.37 -18.64 1.33
N ALA A 166 0.72 -18.49 0.18
CA ALA A 166 -0.06 -17.32 -0.15
C ALA A 166 -1.22 -17.10 0.84
N ARG A 167 -1.93 -18.17 1.21
CA ARG A 167 -3.00 -18.14 2.20
C ARG A 167 -2.46 -17.72 3.58
N LYS A 168 -1.35 -18.32 4.04
CA LYS A 168 -0.71 -17.98 5.31
C LYS A 168 -0.28 -16.52 5.38
N LEU A 169 0.28 -15.96 4.30
CA LEU A 169 0.65 -14.54 4.25
C LEU A 169 -0.57 -13.62 4.36
N LEU A 170 -1.65 -13.94 3.67
CA LEU A 170 -2.89 -13.17 3.79
C LEU A 170 -3.46 -13.24 5.22
N GLN A 171 -3.47 -14.43 5.84
CA GLN A 171 -3.94 -14.63 7.23
C GLN A 171 -3.05 -13.90 8.25
N ALA A 172 -1.75 -13.82 8.02
CA ALA A 172 -0.85 -13.09 8.90
C ALA A 172 -1.15 -11.59 8.91
N ASP A 173 -1.52 -11.03 7.76
CA ASP A 173 -1.76 -9.59 7.57
C ASP A 173 -3.25 -9.18 7.75
N THR A 174 -4.19 -10.15 7.85
CA THR A 174 -5.64 -9.91 7.98
C THR A 174 -6.13 -10.40 9.35
N PHE A 175 -6.92 -9.59 10.05
CA PHE A 175 -7.51 -9.97 11.34
C PHE A 175 -8.70 -10.92 11.14
N ASN A 176 -9.63 -10.53 10.30
CA ASN A 176 -10.81 -11.34 9.98
C ASN A 176 -10.54 -12.28 8.80
N HIS A 177 -10.12 -13.50 9.10
CA HIS A 177 -9.80 -14.48 8.07
C HIS A 177 -10.98 -14.89 7.17
N SER A 178 -12.24 -14.64 7.58
CA SER A 178 -13.41 -14.93 6.74
C SER A 178 -13.49 -14.01 5.50
N LEU A 179 -12.73 -12.90 5.50
CA LEU A 179 -12.60 -12.01 4.35
C LEU A 179 -11.72 -12.60 3.23
N ILE A 180 -10.94 -13.64 3.52
CA ILE A 180 -9.99 -14.21 2.57
C ILE A 180 -10.69 -15.28 1.74
N SER A 181 -11.01 -14.97 0.48
CA SER A 181 -11.57 -15.92 -0.47
C SER A 181 -10.48 -16.76 -1.14
N ASP A 182 -10.87 -17.88 -1.77
CA ASP A 182 -9.96 -18.68 -2.60
C ASP A 182 -9.45 -17.87 -3.81
N GLU A 183 -10.25 -16.95 -4.34
CA GLU A 183 -9.83 -16.05 -5.40
C GLU A 183 -8.73 -15.10 -4.93
N ASP A 184 -8.84 -14.49 -3.74
CA ASP A 184 -7.78 -13.65 -3.16
C ASP A 184 -6.47 -14.43 -3.02
N VAL A 185 -6.55 -15.68 -2.57
CA VAL A 185 -5.38 -16.57 -2.45
C VAL A 185 -4.77 -16.87 -3.82
N ALA A 186 -5.59 -17.17 -4.82
CA ALA A 186 -5.12 -17.46 -6.18
C ALA A 186 -4.46 -16.24 -6.82
N LEU A 187 -5.03 -15.04 -6.67
CA LEU A 187 -4.47 -13.79 -7.15
C LEU A 187 -3.15 -13.46 -6.46
N ARG A 188 -3.09 -13.65 -5.15
CA ARG A 188 -1.86 -13.48 -4.38
C ARG A 188 -0.78 -14.43 -4.85
N HIS A 189 -1.10 -15.74 -4.93
CA HIS A 189 -0.16 -16.77 -5.36
C HIS A 189 0.37 -16.50 -6.78
N ARG A 190 -0.50 -16.15 -7.75
CA ARG A 190 -0.10 -15.75 -9.11
C ARG A 190 0.99 -14.68 -9.10
N SER A 191 0.88 -13.74 -8.17
CA SER A 191 1.82 -12.61 -8.02
C SER A 191 3.05 -12.95 -7.17
N MET A 192 3.16 -14.19 -6.65
CA MET A 192 4.29 -14.65 -5.83
C MET A 192 5.27 -15.56 -6.58
N ILE A 193 4.91 -16.05 -7.75
CA ILE A 193 5.66 -17.10 -8.49
C ILE A 193 6.31 -16.57 -9.77
N GLY A 194 7.18 -17.40 -10.37
CA GLY A 194 7.81 -17.14 -11.65
C GLY A 194 8.63 -15.84 -11.66
N ARG A 195 8.39 -14.99 -12.65
CA ARG A 195 9.10 -13.71 -12.79
C ARG A 195 8.97 -12.79 -11.58
N ASN A 196 7.84 -12.82 -10.88
CA ASN A 196 7.60 -12.00 -9.70
C ASN A 196 8.41 -12.47 -8.50
N PHE A 197 8.57 -13.79 -8.34
CA PHE A 197 9.42 -14.38 -7.33
C PHE A 197 10.89 -13.98 -7.55
N LYS A 198 11.37 -14.16 -8.79
CA LYS A 198 12.73 -13.72 -9.16
C LYS A 198 12.92 -12.22 -8.91
N ALA A 199 11.97 -11.40 -9.31
CA ALA A 199 12.01 -9.95 -9.08
C ALA A 199 12.06 -9.60 -7.59
N HIS A 200 11.34 -10.35 -6.75
CA HIS A 200 11.40 -10.21 -5.29
C HIS A 200 12.78 -10.56 -4.74
N GLN A 201 13.37 -11.68 -5.17
CA GLN A 201 14.72 -12.09 -4.77
C GLN A 201 15.77 -11.03 -5.18
N ASP A 202 15.68 -10.51 -6.42
CA ASP A 202 16.59 -9.49 -6.92
C ASP A 202 16.49 -8.20 -6.10
N ARG A 203 15.28 -7.79 -5.67
CA ARG A 203 15.08 -6.64 -4.76
C ARG A 203 15.72 -6.88 -3.39
N GLN A 204 15.49 -8.03 -2.78
CA GLN A 204 16.08 -8.38 -1.48
C GLN A 204 17.60 -8.34 -1.52
N ASN A 205 18.20 -8.80 -2.61
CA ASN A 205 19.66 -8.80 -2.80
C ASN A 205 20.23 -7.40 -3.07
N GLN A 206 19.43 -6.48 -3.66
CA GLN A 206 19.86 -5.12 -3.99
C GLN A 206 19.58 -4.11 -2.87
N GLU A 207 18.58 -4.37 -2.02
CA GLU A 207 18.23 -3.55 -0.85
C GLU A 207 19.09 -3.90 0.39
N ALA A 208 20.34 -4.34 0.20
CA ALA A 208 21.28 -4.36 1.33
C ALA A 208 21.28 -2.96 1.97
N PRO A 209 21.18 -2.85 3.30
CA PRO A 209 21.10 -1.56 3.97
C PRO A 209 22.30 -0.72 3.53
N ALA A 210 22.02 0.45 2.95
CA ALA A 210 23.07 1.44 2.72
C ALA A 210 23.75 1.68 4.07
N ALA A 211 25.00 1.22 4.18
CA ALA A 211 25.77 1.35 5.39
C ALA A 211 25.76 2.82 5.83
N GLY A 212 25.03 3.10 6.91
CA GLY A 212 25.26 4.17 7.83
C GLY A 212 25.52 5.58 7.29
N GLY A 213 24.67 6.09 6.42
CA GLY A 213 24.51 7.53 6.25
C GLY A 213 23.29 7.98 7.04
N ALA A 214 23.43 8.46 8.25
CA ALA A 214 22.37 9.15 8.95
C ALA A 214 21.95 10.34 8.07
N SER A 215 20.82 10.20 7.36
CA SER A 215 20.22 11.34 6.66
C SER A 215 19.94 12.42 7.71
N GLN A 216 20.50 13.62 7.53
CA GLN A 216 20.20 14.78 8.38
C GLN A 216 18.75 15.25 8.25
N ALA A 217 17.98 14.66 7.31
CA ALA A 217 16.58 14.98 7.11
C ALA A 217 15.73 14.42 8.25
N LYS A 218 14.76 15.22 8.73
CA LYS A 218 13.77 14.77 9.71
C LYS A 218 13.05 13.53 9.20
N PRO A 219 12.80 12.51 10.06
CA PRO A 219 12.00 11.35 9.71
C PRO A 219 10.61 11.74 9.16
N LEU A 220 10.07 10.98 8.22
CA LEU A 220 8.81 11.32 7.55
C LEU A 220 7.64 11.48 8.53
N TRP A 221 7.57 10.69 9.60
CA TRP A 221 6.52 10.84 10.61
C TRP A 221 6.51 12.19 11.31
N GLN A 222 7.65 12.86 11.42
CA GLN A 222 7.77 14.24 11.96
C GLN A 222 7.44 15.33 10.94
N ARG A 223 7.23 14.95 9.69
CA ARG A 223 6.98 15.86 8.57
C ARG A 223 5.53 15.82 8.08
N LEU A 224 4.67 15.03 8.72
CA LEU A 224 3.28 14.85 8.30
C LEU A 224 2.49 16.17 8.33
N THR A 225 2.82 17.06 9.27
CA THR A 225 2.19 18.38 9.39
C THR A 225 2.69 19.41 8.37
N GLU A 226 3.76 19.09 7.61
CA GLU A 226 4.28 19.94 6.53
C GLU A 226 3.45 19.80 5.23
N LEU A 227 2.59 18.77 5.12
CA LEU A 227 1.75 18.53 3.96
C LEU A 227 0.78 19.69 3.71
N LYS A 228 0.63 20.09 2.45
CA LYS A 228 -0.23 21.22 2.04
C LYS A 228 -1.65 20.79 1.64
N MET A 229 -1.90 19.49 1.50
CA MET A 229 -3.20 18.92 1.24
C MET A 229 -3.72 18.18 2.47
N PRO A 230 -5.02 17.93 2.57
CA PRO A 230 -5.60 17.13 3.65
C PRO A 230 -4.96 15.74 3.76
N LEU A 231 -4.69 15.30 5.00
CA LEU A 231 -4.14 13.99 5.35
C LEU A 231 -5.10 13.25 6.28
N LEU A 232 -5.41 11.99 5.95
CA LEU A 232 -6.12 11.05 6.79
C LEU A 232 -5.27 9.79 6.98
N ILE A 233 -5.16 9.29 8.20
CA ILE A 233 -4.37 8.09 8.51
C ILE A 233 -5.25 7.09 9.23
N ILE A 234 -5.25 5.82 8.77
CA ILE A 234 -5.98 4.71 9.39
C ILE A 234 -5.00 3.58 9.70
N PHE A 235 -4.95 3.17 10.95
CA PHE A 235 -4.15 2.05 11.42
C PHE A 235 -5.02 0.95 12.00
N GLY A 236 -4.59 -0.30 11.84
CA GLY A 236 -5.08 -1.44 12.60
C GLY A 236 -4.46 -1.46 14.00
N ARG A 237 -5.28 -1.72 15.02
CA ARG A 237 -4.80 -1.84 16.41
C ARG A 237 -3.86 -3.04 16.56
N GLU A 238 -4.20 -4.14 15.90
CA GLU A 238 -3.51 -5.42 15.98
C GLU A 238 -2.47 -5.59 14.84
N ASP A 239 -2.12 -4.51 14.15
CA ASP A 239 -1.08 -4.54 13.12
C ASP A 239 0.31 -4.79 13.76
N ARG A 240 1.19 -5.39 12.97
CA ARG A 240 2.55 -5.76 13.35
C ARG A 240 3.38 -4.58 13.85
N ALA A 241 4.50 -4.89 14.49
CA ALA A 241 5.47 -3.90 14.97
C ALA A 241 4.87 -2.85 15.92
N HIS A 242 3.88 -3.26 16.74
CA HIS A 242 3.19 -2.39 17.69
C HIS A 242 2.60 -1.13 17.05
N ALA A 243 2.10 -1.27 15.80
CA ALA A 243 1.64 -0.12 15.03
C ALA A 243 0.50 0.62 15.72
N GLY A 244 -0.45 -0.09 16.37
CA GLY A 244 -1.54 0.52 17.11
C GLY A 244 -1.07 1.42 18.26
N GLU A 245 -0.13 0.94 19.09
CA GLU A 245 0.44 1.71 20.22
C GLU A 245 1.25 2.92 19.71
N ARG A 246 2.05 2.73 18.68
CA ARG A 246 2.83 3.79 18.05
C ARG A 246 1.94 4.84 17.37
N ALA A 247 0.80 4.43 16.83
CA ALA A 247 -0.19 5.33 16.26
C ALA A 247 -0.90 6.17 17.35
N GLU A 248 -1.18 5.58 18.52
CA GLU A 248 -1.66 6.34 19.68
C GLU A 248 -0.64 7.40 20.13
N LEU A 249 0.64 7.03 20.18
CA LEU A 249 1.70 7.99 20.51
C LEU A 249 1.75 9.13 19.48
N LEU A 250 1.69 8.80 18.17
CA LEU A 250 1.65 9.81 17.11
C LEU A 250 0.44 10.74 17.25
N LYS A 251 -0.75 10.19 17.49
CA LYS A 251 -2.00 10.94 17.67
C LYS A 251 -1.94 11.88 18.88
N ASN A 252 -1.36 11.42 20.00
CA ASN A 252 -1.20 12.23 21.20
C ASN A 252 -0.15 13.34 21.02
N THR A 253 0.89 13.09 20.22
CA THR A 253 1.96 14.07 19.92
C THR A 253 1.52 15.10 18.87
N HIS A 254 0.64 14.68 17.94
CA HIS A 254 0.13 15.48 16.83
C HIS A 254 -1.40 15.45 16.77
N PRO A 255 -2.10 16.09 17.73
CA PRO A 255 -3.57 16.08 17.81
C PRO A 255 -4.27 16.74 16.60
N GLU A 256 -3.53 17.56 15.83
CA GLU A 256 -4.01 18.17 14.59
C GLU A 256 -4.13 17.17 13.43
N LEU A 257 -3.48 16.01 13.49
CA LEU A 257 -3.57 14.98 12.46
C LEU A 257 -4.87 14.16 12.62
N LYS A 258 -5.54 13.91 11.51
CA LYS A 258 -6.70 13.00 11.47
C LYS A 258 -6.22 11.55 11.48
N ILE A 259 -6.15 10.94 12.65
CA ILE A 259 -5.70 9.55 12.84
C ILE A 259 -6.84 8.71 13.43
N HIS A 260 -7.19 7.62 12.74
CA HIS A 260 -8.11 6.60 13.21
C HIS A 260 -7.35 5.29 13.49
N ILE A 261 -7.64 4.67 14.63
CA ILE A 261 -7.07 3.37 15.04
C ILE A 261 -8.24 2.42 15.23
N VAL A 262 -8.30 1.40 14.38
CA VAL A 262 -9.45 0.49 14.27
C VAL A 262 -9.13 -0.81 15.00
N ASN A 263 -10.01 -1.22 15.92
CA ASN A 263 -9.92 -2.51 16.60
C ASN A 263 -10.36 -3.65 15.68
N GLY A 264 -9.82 -4.85 15.87
CA GLY A 264 -10.10 -5.99 15.01
C GLY A 264 -9.53 -5.80 13.59
N CYS A 265 -8.42 -5.10 13.48
CA CYS A 265 -7.78 -4.77 12.21
C CYS A 265 -6.27 -4.94 12.31
N LYS A 266 -5.71 -5.74 11.40
CA LYS A 266 -4.27 -5.90 11.19
C LYS A 266 -3.76 -5.03 10.05
N HIS A 267 -2.77 -5.54 9.33
CA HIS A 267 -2.06 -4.80 8.28
C HIS A 267 -2.91 -4.49 7.03
N MET A 268 -3.85 -5.39 6.68
CA MET A 268 -4.76 -5.22 5.54
C MET A 268 -5.93 -4.28 5.89
N VAL A 269 -5.62 -3.04 6.27
CA VAL A 269 -6.59 -2.03 6.71
C VAL A 269 -7.73 -1.82 5.70
N HIS A 270 -7.44 -1.84 4.40
CA HIS A 270 -8.42 -1.72 3.33
C HIS A 270 -9.35 -2.94 3.19
N TRP A 271 -9.11 -4.03 3.96
CA TRP A 271 -9.97 -5.19 4.10
C TRP A 271 -10.64 -5.22 5.47
N ASP A 272 -9.85 -5.30 6.55
CA ASP A 272 -10.36 -5.42 7.92
C ASP A 272 -11.19 -4.20 8.35
N ALA A 273 -10.73 -2.99 7.97
CA ALA A 273 -11.37 -1.72 8.29
C ALA A 273 -12.05 -1.09 7.07
N PHE A 274 -12.63 -1.91 6.18
CA PHE A 274 -13.29 -1.44 4.96
C PHE A 274 -14.39 -0.41 5.26
N ASP A 275 -15.26 -0.69 6.22
CA ASP A 275 -16.37 0.20 6.58
C ASP A 275 -15.87 1.53 7.17
N ASP A 276 -14.77 1.51 7.94
CA ASP A 276 -14.14 2.72 8.46
C ASP A 276 -13.49 3.52 7.34
N LEU A 277 -12.82 2.85 6.39
CA LEU A 277 -12.27 3.52 5.21
C LEU A 277 -13.37 4.19 4.38
N MET A 278 -14.51 3.55 4.17
CA MET A 278 -15.64 4.16 3.45
C MET A 278 -16.26 5.31 4.25
N ARG A 279 -16.52 5.13 5.54
CA ARG A 279 -17.15 6.12 6.43
C ARG A 279 -16.33 7.40 6.58
N HIS A 280 -15.03 7.29 6.71
CA HIS A 280 -14.13 8.42 6.92
C HIS A 280 -13.46 8.90 5.64
N GLY A 281 -13.10 7.98 4.74
CA GLY A 281 -12.35 8.29 3.53
C GLY A 281 -13.19 8.95 2.44
N VAL A 282 -14.42 8.49 2.19
CA VAL A 282 -15.26 9.06 1.15
C VAL A 282 -15.64 10.53 1.44
N PRO A 283 -16.18 10.90 2.62
CA PRO A 283 -16.44 12.30 2.93
C PRO A 283 -15.18 13.18 2.96
N PHE A 284 -14.04 12.59 3.41
CA PHE A 284 -12.75 13.27 3.41
C PHE A 284 -12.27 13.62 1.99
N LEU A 285 -12.50 12.77 1.02
CA LEU A 285 -12.12 13.00 -0.39
C LEU A 285 -13.06 13.98 -1.11
N GLN A 286 -14.24 14.22 -0.55
CA GLN A 286 -15.26 15.14 -1.08
C GLN A 286 -15.17 16.55 -0.46
N SER A 287 -14.27 16.77 0.51
CA SER A 287 -14.12 18.02 1.25
C SER A 287 -13.29 19.10 0.53
#